data_8c326c76f845413254dcd803fca42df2
#
_entry.id   8c326c76f845413254dcd803fca42df2
#
_cell.length_a   1.000
_cell.length_b   1.000
_cell.length_c   1.000
_cell.angle_alpha   90.00
_cell.angle_beta   90.00
_cell.angle_gamma   90.00
#
_symmetry.space_group_name_H-M   'P 1'
#
loop_
_entity.id
_entity.type
_entity.pdbx_description
1 polymer ?
#
loop_
_entity_poly.entity_id
_entity_poly.type
_entity_poly.pdbx_seq_one_letter_code
_entity_poly.pdbx_strand_id
1 'polypeptide(L)'
;EKIKEVGEIGTQNILDVISDKCKIIFPSTHVVYEGIAEVKTNIKEDEKTKPVLSYSSSKAVNENQLKRSGKNYIILRLGSVYGFSTDSMRIDIMPNLFSKIASQNGTLKLFAGGRQIKSLVPLIDVARCFKFMEESKEINHEMFNLVKDTLTVKEVAEVCKKHNSKINLKETNDEVPNLGFSLSNKKLLKTGFKFLYNLDQNIKEMIQKWSKQHLIKDLEYVKDGENLFVDDRGVISNHELTEPINLIGMIKSKKGTIRANHYHPQQEQKCLFTKGQIIEVFQDIINPNAPKITQVVNEGQLSIIKPNVAHTMVFTKDTTFLNLVRGERDHENYGITHTIKHVFVDEAEKKLLLENYKFDCRSCGNTNLKRVVSLGYQPLANNLTNKKDEKSDLYPLEVNYCNKCHNCQLSVAVDPKK
;
A
#
# COMPACT_ATOMS: atom_id res chain seq x y z
N GLU A 1 -2.32 -23.66 12.30
CA GLU A 1 -3.68 -24.04 12.76
C GLU A 1 -4.75 -23.30 11.98
N LYS A 2 -4.79 -21.97 11.99
CA LYS A 2 -5.79 -21.15 11.27
C LYS A 2 -5.81 -21.36 9.76
N ILE A 3 -4.66 -21.56 9.09
CA ILE A 3 -4.59 -21.82 7.64
C ILE A 3 -5.28 -23.15 7.30
N LYS A 4 -5.10 -24.18 8.13
CA LYS A 4 -5.73 -25.47 7.97
C LYS A 4 -7.24 -25.37 8.20
N GLU A 5 -7.66 -24.69 9.24
CA GLU A 5 -9.07 -24.49 9.57
C GLU A 5 -9.81 -23.75 8.43
N VAL A 6 -9.32 -22.58 8.04
CA VAL A 6 -9.97 -21.78 6.99
C VAL A 6 -9.80 -22.41 5.60
N GLY A 7 -8.62 -22.93 5.28
CA GLY A 7 -8.32 -23.51 3.98
C GLY A 7 -8.97 -24.89 3.78
N GLU A 8 -8.65 -25.86 4.63
CA GLU A 8 -9.04 -27.25 4.40
C GLU A 8 -10.47 -27.53 4.90
N ILE A 9 -10.79 -27.16 6.14
CA ILE A 9 -12.14 -27.39 6.72
C ILE A 9 -13.16 -26.48 6.02
N GLY A 10 -12.81 -25.20 5.79
CA GLY A 10 -13.69 -24.28 5.09
C GLY A 10 -14.01 -24.74 3.65
N THR A 11 -13.02 -25.24 2.92
CA THR A 11 -13.28 -25.82 1.58
C THR A 11 -14.19 -27.05 1.66
N GLN A 12 -13.96 -27.95 2.64
CA GLN A 12 -14.83 -29.12 2.82
C GLN A 12 -16.28 -28.71 3.11
N ASN A 13 -16.48 -27.76 4.03
CA ASN A 13 -17.82 -27.26 4.36
C ASN A 13 -18.57 -26.70 3.14
N ILE A 14 -17.85 -26.03 2.23
CA ILE A 14 -18.45 -25.55 0.98
C ILE A 14 -18.83 -26.73 0.08
N LEU A 15 -17.94 -27.72 -0.06
CA LEU A 15 -18.18 -28.89 -0.89
C LEU A 15 -19.38 -29.73 -0.40
N ASP A 16 -19.59 -29.78 0.92
CA ASP A 16 -20.68 -30.57 1.53
C ASP A 16 -22.07 -29.95 1.28
N VAL A 17 -22.14 -28.63 1.10
CA VAL A 17 -23.42 -27.90 0.98
C VAL A 17 -23.72 -27.40 -0.44
N ILE A 18 -22.72 -27.29 -1.29
CA ILE A 18 -22.92 -26.74 -2.65
C ILE A 18 -23.67 -27.73 -3.53
N SER A 19 -24.58 -27.22 -4.37
CA SER A 19 -25.32 -28.06 -5.36
C SER A 19 -24.37 -28.68 -6.39
N ASP A 20 -24.69 -29.93 -6.82
CA ASP A 20 -23.96 -30.63 -7.88
C ASP A 20 -24.03 -29.89 -9.24
N LYS A 21 -25.00 -28.99 -9.41
CA LYS A 21 -25.14 -28.18 -10.62
C LYS A 21 -24.16 -26.98 -10.64
N CYS A 22 -23.54 -26.65 -9.49
CA CYS A 22 -22.61 -25.56 -9.44
C CYS A 22 -21.24 -25.95 -9.99
N LYS A 23 -20.64 -25.06 -10.76
CA LYS A 23 -19.25 -25.15 -11.19
C LYS A 23 -18.36 -24.38 -10.19
N ILE A 24 -17.35 -25.05 -9.65
CA ILE A 24 -16.38 -24.47 -8.73
C ILE A 24 -15.13 -24.09 -9.51
N ILE A 25 -14.76 -22.82 -9.55
CA ILE A 25 -13.49 -22.37 -10.12
C ILE A 25 -12.56 -22.00 -8.97
N PHE A 26 -11.57 -22.84 -8.73
CA PHE A 26 -10.73 -22.76 -7.54
C PHE A 26 -9.37 -22.13 -7.84
N PRO A 27 -9.00 -20.98 -7.18
CA PRO A 27 -7.68 -20.40 -7.28
C PRO A 27 -6.68 -21.19 -6.43
N SER A 28 -5.94 -22.09 -7.07
CA SER A 28 -4.76 -22.73 -6.50
C SER A 28 -3.50 -21.88 -6.79
N THR A 29 -2.34 -22.42 -6.59
CA THR A 29 -1.09 -21.66 -6.63
C THR A 29 0.06 -22.46 -7.24
N HIS A 30 0.99 -21.78 -7.92
CA HIS A 30 2.24 -22.37 -8.40
C HIS A 30 3.17 -22.83 -7.27
N VAL A 31 3.06 -22.23 -6.06
CA VAL A 31 3.93 -22.59 -4.93
C VAL A 31 3.70 -24.01 -4.40
N VAL A 32 2.72 -24.75 -4.91
CA VAL A 32 2.64 -26.21 -4.65
C VAL A 32 3.88 -26.96 -5.15
N TYR A 33 4.75 -26.33 -5.91
CA TYR A 33 6.01 -26.86 -6.41
C TYR A 33 7.27 -26.29 -5.72
N GLU A 34 7.11 -25.49 -4.67
CA GLU A 34 8.23 -24.76 -4.03
C GLU A 34 9.34 -25.63 -3.45
N GLY A 35 9.05 -26.91 -3.13
CA GLY A 35 10.04 -27.88 -2.65
C GLY A 35 10.88 -28.55 -3.75
N ILE A 36 10.75 -28.11 -5.01
CA ILE A 36 11.65 -28.55 -6.08
C ILE A 36 13.00 -27.85 -5.90
N ALA A 37 14.03 -28.62 -5.59
CA ALA A 37 15.37 -28.08 -5.30
C ALA A 37 16.11 -27.61 -6.56
N GLU A 38 15.90 -28.29 -7.68
CA GLU A 38 16.56 -28.00 -8.95
C GLU A 38 15.75 -27.00 -9.79
N VAL A 39 16.44 -26.26 -10.65
CA VAL A 39 15.75 -25.41 -11.64
C VAL A 39 15.00 -26.31 -12.60
N LYS A 40 13.68 -26.20 -12.58
CA LYS A 40 12.79 -26.96 -13.47
C LYS A 40 11.91 -26.01 -14.27
N THR A 41 11.93 -26.18 -15.58
CA THR A 41 11.15 -25.29 -16.49
C THR A 41 9.99 -26.04 -17.14
N ASN A 42 8.96 -25.30 -17.52
CA ASN A 42 7.79 -25.82 -18.24
C ASN A 42 7.05 -26.97 -17.51
N ILE A 43 6.93 -26.87 -16.17
CA ILE A 43 6.20 -27.83 -15.35
C ILE A 43 4.75 -27.88 -15.82
N LYS A 44 4.27 -29.09 -16.14
CA LYS A 44 2.89 -29.35 -16.54
C LYS A 44 2.00 -29.61 -15.31
N GLU A 45 0.67 -29.66 -15.55
CA GLU A 45 -0.33 -29.82 -14.51
C GLU A 45 -0.29 -31.20 -13.82
N ASP A 46 0.17 -32.23 -14.53
CA ASP A 46 0.32 -33.62 -14.05
C ASP A 46 1.58 -33.88 -13.23
N GLU A 47 2.51 -32.92 -13.17
CA GLU A 47 3.72 -33.02 -12.37
C GLU A 47 3.39 -33.14 -10.88
N LYS A 48 4.15 -34.02 -10.19
CA LYS A 48 4.00 -34.25 -8.74
C LYS A 48 4.30 -32.98 -7.95
N THR A 49 3.35 -32.54 -7.15
CA THR A 49 3.52 -31.38 -6.25
C THR A 49 4.52 -31.68 -5.12
N LYS A 50 5.25 -30.69 -4.67
CA LYS A 50 6.18 -30.74 -3.53
C LYS A 50 5.97 -29.50 -2.66
N PRO A 51 4.82 -29.36 -1.97
CA PRO A 51 4.57 -28.24 -1.09
C PRO A 51 5.44 -28.33 0.17
N VAL A 52 5.91 -27.21 0.69
CA VAL A 52 6.76 -27.12 1.90
C VAL A 52 6.07 -26.27 2.97
N LEU A 53 5.53 -25.12 2.58
CA LEU A 53 4.86 -24.21 3.51
C LEU A 53 3.42 -24.65 3.81
N SER A 54 2.90 -24.25 4.96
CA SER A 54 1.51 -24.55 5.35
C SER A 54 0.48 -24.08 4.33
N TYR A 55 0.73 -22.94 3.67
CA TYR A 55 -0.14 -22.41 2.62
C TYR A 55 -0.19 -23.31 1.38
N SER A 56 0.96 -23.68 0.84
CA SER A 56 1.04 -24.54 -0.34
C SER A 56 0.55 -25.95 -0.07
N SER A 57 0.81 -26.47 1.14
CA SER A 57 0.29 -27.77 1.60
C SER A 57 -1.24 -27.76 1.68
N SER A 58 -1.83 -26.72 2.28
CA SER A 58 -3.28 -26.57 2.34
C SER A 58 -3.91 -26.44 0.95
N LYS A 59 -3.29 -25.69 0.02
CA LYS A 59 -3.75 -25.62 -1.37
C LYS A 59 -3.70 -26.97 -2.08
N ALA A 60 -2.65 -27.76 -1.87
CA ALA A 60 -2.56 -29.12 -2.42
C ALA A 60 -3.64 -30.06 -1.84
N VAL A 61 -3.98 -29.93 -0.56
CA VAL A 61 -5.11 -30.64 0.05
C VAL A 61 -6.42 -30.22 -0.61
N ASN A 62 -6.66 -28.93 -0.79
CA ASN A 62 -7.87 -28.43 -1.46
C ASN A 62 -8.03 -28.94 -2.89
N GLU A 63 -6.95 -29.01 -3.68
CA GLU A 63 -6.98 -29.62 -5.01
C GLU A 63 -7.46 -31.09 -4.94
N ASN A 64 -7.01 -31.85 -3.93
CA ASN A 64 -7.43 -33.23 -3.74
C ASN A 64 -8.89 -33.35 -3.26
N GLN A 65 -9.34 -32.46 -2.37
CA GLN A 65 -10.74 -32.40 -1.94
C GLN A 65 -11.67 -32.18 -3.16
N LEU A 66 -11.36 -31.22 -4.02
CA LEU A 66 -12.12 -30.94 -5.24
C LEU A 66 -12.14 -32.16 -6.17
N LYS A 67 -11.01 -32.79 -6.43
CA LYS A 67 -10.92 -33.99 -7.29
C LYS A 67 -11.74 -35.18 -6.77
N ARG A 68 -11.90 -35.29 -5.44
CA ARG A 68 -12.64 -36.39 -4.80
C ARG A 68 -14.11 -36.08 -4.55
N SER A 69 -14.51 -34.81 -4.65
CA SER A 69 -15.84 -34.33 -4.25
C SER A 69 -16.98 -34.81 -5.19
N GLY A 70 -16.67 -35.26 -6.41
CA GLY A 70 -17.65 -35.52 -7.45
C GLY A 70 -18.32 -34.26 -8.03
N LYS A 71 -17.99 -33.06 -7.52
CA LYS A 71 -18.56 -31.81 -8.03
C LYS A 71 -17.87 -31.33 -9.30
N ASN A 72 -18.55 -30.51 -10.08
CA ASN A 72 -17.91 -29.82 -11.20
C ASN A 72 -16.87 -28.83 -10.72
N TYR A 73 -15.61 -28.98 -11.14
CA TYR A 73 -14.55 -28.09 -10.75
C TYR A 73 -13.61 -27.74 -11.90
N ILE A 74 -13.01 -26.58 -11.77
CA ILE A 74 -11.82 -26.14 -12.50
C ILE A 74 -10.81 -25.64 -11.48
N ILE A 75 -9.58 -26.14 -11.53
CA ILE A 75 -8.48 -25.70 -10.68
C ILE A 75 -7.53 -24.84 -11.51
N LEU A 76 -7.28 -23.62 -11.07
CA LEU A 76 -6.34 -22.70 -11.70
C LEU A 76 -5.12 -22.52 -10.79
N ARG A 77 -3.97 -23.09 -11.14
CA ARG A 77 -2.69 -22.85 -10.45
C ARG A 77 -2.12 -21.52 -10.94
N LEU A 78 -2.33 -20.49 -10.13
CA LEU A 78 -1.91 -19.13 -10.45
C LEU A 78 -0.40 -18.98 -10.31
N GLY A 79 0.26 -18.36 -11.27
CA GLY A 79 1.59 -17.80 -11.10
C GLY A 79 1.59 -16.63 -10.10
N SER A 80 2.71 -15.93 -9.98
CA SER A 80 2.76 -14.69 -9.20
C SER A 80 1.88 -13.65 -9.88
N VAL A 81 0.72 -13.37 -9.27
CA VAL A 81 -0.28 -12.44 -9.80
C VAL A 81 0.18 -11.02 -9.52
N TYR A 82 0.35 -10.22 -10.56
CA TYR A 82 0.76 -8.83 -10.44
C TYR A 82 -0.25 -7.89 -11.10
N GLY A 83 -0.34 -6.70 -10.57
CA GLY A 83 -1.23 -5.64 -11.06
C GLY A 83 -1.59 -4.66 -9.96
N PHE A 84 -2.07 -3.50 -10.35
CA PHE A 84 -2.40 -2.43 -9.43
C PHE A 84 -3.78 -2.60 -8.80
N SER A 85 -3.85 -2.48 -7.47
CA SER A 85 -5.09 -2.32 -6.72
C SER A 85 -4.85 -1.37 -5.54
N THR A 86 -5.85 -0.57 -5.20
CA THR A 86 -5.78 0.37 -4.07
C THR A 86 -5.88 -0.31 -2.72
N ASP A 87 -6.69 -1.36 -2.61
CA ASP A 87 -7.16 -1.86 -1.31
C ASP A 87 -6.69 -3.28 -0.96
N SER A 88 -6.44 -4.13 -1.96
CA SER A 88 -6.17 -5.55 -1.75
C SER A 88 -4.88 -6.06 -2.38
N MET A 89 -4.04 -5.15 -2.87
CA MET A 89 -2.81 -5.51 -3.56
C MET A 89 -1.75 -6.03 -2.59
N ARG A 90 -1.23 -7.21 -2.87
CA ARG A 90 -0.05 -7.72 -2.19
C ARG A 90 1.19 -7.02 -2.74
N ILE A 91 1.74 -6.13 -1.94
CA ILE A 91 2.93 -5.36 -2.34
C ILE A 91 4.21 -6.20 -2.39
N ASP A 92 4.28 -7.27 -1.61
CA ASP A 92 5.42 -8.19 -1.56
C ASP A 92 5.58 -9.07 -2.83
N ILE A 93 4.60 -9.08 -3.72
CA ILE A 93 4.76 -9.66 -5.05
C ILE A 93 5.75 -8.82 -5.86
N MET A 94 6.80 -9.48 -6.35
CA MET A 94 8.00 -8.82 -6.90
C MET A 94 7.71 -7.75 -7.96
N PRO A 95 6.89 -7.94 -9.02
CA PRO A 95 6.61 -6.87 -9.97
C PRO A 95 5.89 -5.67 -9.35
N ASN A 96 5.03 -5.91 -8.35
CA ASN A 96 4.32 -4.85 -7.63
C ASN A 96 5.30 -4.03 -6.77
N LEU A 97 6.15 -4.71 -6.00
CA LEU A 97 7.18 -4.08 -5.18
C LEU A 97 8.19 -3.29 -6.01
N PHE A 98 8.67 -3.88 -7.10
CA PHE A 98 9.63 -3.23 -7.98
C PHE A 98 9.04 -1.98 -8.64
N SER A 99 7.80 -2.03 -9.09
CA SER A 99 7.09 -0.87 -9.63
C SER A 99 6.92 0.25 -8.60
N LYS A 100 6.62 -0.11 -7.34
CA LYS A 100 6.53 0.86 -6.25
C LYS A 100 7.89 1.51 -5.97
N ILE A 101 8.95 0.73 -5.80
CA ILE A 101 10.30 1.25 -5.58
C ILE A 101 10.74 2.11 -6.78
N ALA A 102 10.43 1.67 -8.00
CA ALA A 102 10.74 2.42 -9.20
C ALA A 102 10.01 3.76 -9.26
N SER A 103 8.75 3.84 -8.82
CA SER A 103 8.01 5.11 -8.75
C SER A 103 8.65 6.14 -7.82
N GLN A 104 9.48 5.69 -6.89
CA GLN A 104 10.18 6.49 -5.88
C GLN A 104 11.64 6.77 -6.22
N ASN A 105 12.09 6.45 -7.44
CA ASN A 105 13.50 6.53 -7.86
C ASN A 105 14.46 5.71 -6.96
N GLY A 106 13.96 4.62 -6.37
CA GLY A 106 14.70 3.82 -5.40
C GLY A 106 15.70 2.85 -6.04
N THR A 107 16.32 2.03 -5.18
CA THR A 107 17.28 0.99 -5.61
C THR A 107 16.61 -0.38 -5.55
N LEU A 108 16.58 -1.11 -6.66
CA LEU A 108 16.15 -2.49 -6.72
C LEU A 108 17.34 -3.40 -6.40
N LYS A 109 17.22 -4.15 -5.29
CA LYS A 109 18.21 -5.17 -4.91
C LYS A 109 17.90 -6.48 -5.62
N LEU A 110 18.91 -7.02 -6.31
CA LEU A 110 18.82 -8.24 -7.10
C LEU A 110 19.66 -9.35 -6.41
N PHE A 111 19.03 -10.08 -5.49
CA PHE A 111 19.67 -11.19 -4.79
C PHE A 111 20.11 -12.28 -5.78
N ALA A 112 21.25 -12.91 -5.55
CA ALA A 112 21.90 -13.86 -6.47
C ALA A 112 21.99 -13.33 -7.92
N GLY A 113 22.26 -12.02 -8.09
CA GLY A 113 22.32 -11.39 -9.40
C GLY A 113 20.97 -11.33 -10.14
N GLY A 114 19.86 -11.56 -9.45
CA GLY A 114 18.51 -11.55 -10.03
C GLY A 114 18.20 -12.75 -10.95
N ARG A 115 18.92 -13.88 -10.79
CA ARG A 115 18.79 -15.09 -11.64
C ARG A 115 17.54 -15.93 -11.36
N GLN A 116 16.81 -15.64 -10.27
CA GLN A 116 15.61 -16.40 -9.90
C GLN A 116 14.54 -16.30 -10.97
N ILE A 117 14.02 -17.46 -11.39
CA ILE A 117 12.94 -17.60 -12.36
C ILE A 117 11.59 -17.41 -11.68
N LYS A 118 10.71 -16.64 -12.30
CA LYS A 118 9.34 -16.38 -11.83
C LYS A 118 8.33 -16.62 -12.93
N SER A 119 7.27 -17.35 -12.62
CA SER A 119 6.08 -17.48 -13.45
C SER A 119 5.08 -16.39 -13.08
N LEU A 120 4.79 -15.49 -13.99
CA LEU A 120 4.03 -14.28 -13.76
C LEU A 120 2.70 -14.29 -14.52
N VAL A 121 1.67 -13.67 -13.96
CA VAL A 121 0.36 -13.49 -14.62
C VAL A 121 -0.26 -12.14 -14.25
N PRO A 122 -0.73 -11.34 -15.24
CA PRO A 122 -1.44 -10.10 -14.98
C PRO A 122 -2.77 -10.32 -14.25
N LEU A 123 -3.06 -9.52 -13.23
CA LEU A 123 -4.31 -9.59 -12.44
C LEU A 123 -5.56 -9.56 -13.33
N ILE A 124 -5.57 -8.68 -14.34
CA ILE A 124 -6.72 -8.56 -15.25
C ILE A 124 -6.91 -9.84 -16.07
N ASP A 125 -5.83 -10.47 -16.54
CA ASP A 125 -5.94 -11.75 -17.26
C ASP A 125 -6.37 -12.90 -16.34
N VAL A 126 -6.04 -12.84 -15.04
CA VAL A 126 -6.61 -13.77 -14.05
C VAL A 126 -8.12 -13.61 -14.01
N ALA A 127 -8.64 -12.40 -13.81
CA ALA A 127 -10.08 -12.14 -13.77
C ALA A 127 -10.79 -12.58 -15.08
N ARG A 128 -10.18 -12.29 -16.23
CA ARG A 128 -10.67 -12.72 -17.53
C ARG A 128 -10.69 -14.26 -17.69
N CYS A 129 -9.67 -14.94 -17.15
CA CYS A 129 -9.64 -16.40 -17.17
C CYS A 129 -10.76 -17.01 -16.30
N PHE A 130 -11.03 -16.45 -15.12
CA PHE A 130 -12.16 -16.88 -14.29
C PHE A 130 -13.49 -16.75 -15.04
N LYS A 131 -13.74 -15.61 -15.67
CA LYS A 131 -14.93 -15.37 -16.49
C LYS A 131 -15.00 -16.36 -17.67
N PHE A 132 -13.89 -16.56 -18.38
CA PHE A 132 -13.81 -17.50 -19.49
C PHE A 132 -14.16 -18.94 -19.05
N MET A 133 -13.65 -19.39 -17.89
CA MET A 133 -13.94 -20.71 -17.35
C MET A 133 -15.38 -20.85 -16.85
N GLU A 134 -15.97 -19.77 -16.35
CA GLU A 134 -17.39 -19.73 -15.97
C GLU A 134 -18.30 -19.93 -17.20
N GLU A 135 -18.02 -19.20 -18.27
CA GLU A 135 -18.80 -19.24 -19.53
C GLU A 135 -18.58 -20.53 -20.33
N SER A 136 -17.45 -21.23 -20.14
CA SER A 136 -17.12 -22.46 -20.89
C SER A 136 -17.83 -23.67 -20.32
N LYS A 137 -18.95 -24.08 -20.92
CA LYS A 137 -19.75 -25.21 -20.44
C LYS A 137 -19.04 -26.57 -20.60
N GLU A 138 -18.19 -26.69 -21.61
CA GLU A 138 -17.48 -27.95 -21.98
C GLU A 138 -16.30 -28.26 -21.06
N ILE A 139 -15.77 -27.25 -20.34
CA ILE A 139 -14.58 -27.43 -19.50
C ILE A 139 -15.03 -27.75 -18.08
N ASN A 140 -14.82 -29.01 -17.66
CA ASN A 140 -15.16 -29.50 -16.34
C ASN A 140 -14.12 -30.53 -15.88
N HIS A 141 -13.93 -30.69 -14.55
CA HIS A 141 -12.99 -31.63 -13.93
C HIS A 141 -11.55 -31.47 -14.44
N GLU A 142 -11.14 -30.21 -14.64
CA GLU A 142 -9.87 -29.86 -15.24
C GLU A 142 -9.01 -29.00 -14.34
N MET A 143 -7.70 -29.04 -14.59
CA MET A 143 -6.72 -28.21 -13.94
C MET A 143 -5.82 -27.53 -14.97
N PHE A 144 -5.54 -26.25 -14.76
CA PHE A 144 -4.70 -25.45 -15.64
C PHE A 144 -3.67 -24.64 -14.85
N ASN A 145 -2.48 -24.51 -15.41
CA ASN A 145 -1.50 -23.55 -14.97
C ASN A 145 -1.83 -22.18 -15.59
N LEU A 146 -2.24 -21.22 -14.76
CA LEU A 146 -2.56 -19.86 -15.19
C LEU A 146 -1.34 -18.97 -15.00
N VAL A 147 -0.45 -19.01 -15.97
CA VAL A 147 0.76 -18.20 -16.07
C VAL A 147 0.88 -17.67 -17.47
N LYS A 148 1.39 -16.45 -17.62
CA LYS A 148 1.61 -15.84 -18.94
C LYS A 148 3.09 -15.83 -19.29
N ASP A 149 3.91 -15.19 -18.45
CA ASP A 149 5.31 -14.94 -18.71
C ASP A 149 6.20 -15.70 -17.72
N THR A 150 7.33 -16.17 -18.20
CA THR A 150 8.41 -16.72 -17.36
C THR A 150 9.62 -15.83 -17.54
N LEU A 151 10.00 -15.14 -16.46
CA LEU A 151 11.08 -14.16 -16.46
C LEU A 151 11.95 -14.31 -15.22
N THR A 152 13.19 -13.89 -15.33
CA THR A 152 14.06 -13.71 -14.17
C THR A 152 13.73 -12.43 -13.42
N VAL A 153 14.12 -12.36 -12.17
CA VAL A 153 13.99 -11.13 -11.35
C VAL A 153 14.72 -9.96 -12.01
N LYS A 154 15.89 -10.22 -12.64
CA LYS A 154 16.67 -9.20 -13.34
C LYS A 154 15.91 -8.65 -14.54
N GLU A 155 15.31 -9.51 -15.38
CA GLU A 155 14.52 -9.05 -16.53
C GLU A 155 13.35 -8.15 -16.11
N VAL A 156 12.67 -8.46 -15.03
CA VAL A 156 11.61 -7.58 -14.50
C VAL A 156 12.16 -6.25 -13.99
N ALA A 157 13.32 -6.26 -13.33
CA ALA A 157 13.98 -5.03 -12.89
C ALA A 157 14.42 -4.15 -14.08
N GLU A 158 14.91 -4.74 -15.16
CA GLU A 158 15.25 -4.01 -16.39
C GLU A 158 14.01 -3.37 -17.03
N VAL A 159 12.85 -4.03 -17.01
CA VAL A 159 11.60 -3.41 -17.45
C VAL A 159 11.25 -2.20 -16.58
N CYS A 160 11.42 -2.28 -15.26
CA CYS A 160 11.23 -1.12 -14.38
C CYS A 160 12.20 0.02 -14.74
N LYS A 161 13.49 -0.30 -14.98
CA LYS A 161 14.52 0.68 -15.36
C LYS A 161 14.23 1.33 -16.70
N LYS A 162 13.70 0.59 -17.66
CA LYS A 162 13.24 1.11 -18.96
C LYS A 162 12.20 2.23 -18.78
N HIS A 163 11.27 2.07 -17.83
CA HIS A 163 10.20 3.04 -17.58
C HIS A 163 10.55 4.14 -16.57
N ASN A 164 11.61 3.94 -15.79
CA ASN A 164 12.20 4.98 -14.95
C ASN A 164 13.73 4.83 -14.88
N SER A 165 14.45 5.56 -15.73
CA SER A 165 15.91 5.51 -15.82
C SER A 165 16.65 5.98 -14.55
N LYS A 166 15.96 6.69 -13.65
CA LYS A 166 16.54 7.21 -12.39
C LYS A 166 16.74 6.15 -11.32
N ILE A 167 16.17 4.96 -11.47
CA ILE A 167 16.36 3.88 -10.52
C ILE A 167 17.73 3.24 -10.63
N ASN A 168 18.23 2.72 -9.51
CA ASN A 168 19.45 1.94 -9.46
C ASN A 168 19.15 0.45 -9.36
N LEU A 169 19.90 -0.38 -10.10
CA LEU A 169 19.89 -1.83 -9.94
C LEU A 169 21.15 -2.21 -9.16
N LYS A 170 20.99 -2.90 -8.02
CA LYS A 170 22.10 -3.36 -7.20
C LYS A 170 22.08 -4.89 -7.13
N GLU A 171 22.96 -5.52 -7.88
CA GLU A 171 23.18 -6.97 -7.79
C GLU A 171 23.92 -7.30 -6.49
N THR A 172 23.53 -8.40 -5.85
CA THR A 172 24.20 -8.96 -4.69
C THR A 172 24.51 -10.43 -4.93
N ASN A 173 25.53 -10.92 -4.23
CA ASN A 173 25.96 -12.34 -4.33
C ASN A 173 25.33 -13.21 -3.24
N ASP A 174 24.30 -12.69 -2.54
CA ASP A 174 23.63 -13.44 -1.49
C ASP A 174 23.07 -14.75 -2.04
N GLU A 175 23.23 -15.80 -1.29
CA GLU A 175 22.63 -17.10 -1.60
C GLU A 175 21.10 -17.02 -1.49
N VAL A 176 20.42 -17.72 -2.38
CA VAL A 176 18.96 -17.87 -2.37
C VAL A 176 18.60 -19.35 -2.25
N PRO A 177 17.51 -19.71 -1.57
CA PRO A 177 17.16 -21.12 -1.31
C PRO A 177 17.00 -21.95 -2.59
N ASN A 178 16.51 -21.33 -3.66
CA ASN A 178 16.45 -21.92 -5.00
C ASN A 178 16.40 -20.83 -6.07
N LEU A 179 16.71 -21.20 -7.30
CA LEU A 179 16.59 -20.31 -8.46
C LEU A 179 15.20 -20.35 -9.11
N GLY A 180 14.26 -21.09 -8.52
CA GLY A 180 12.88 -21.13 -8.94
C GLY A 180 12.58 -22.14 -10.04
N PHE A 181 11.36 -22.06 -10.54
CA PHE A 181 10.82 -22.94 -11.56
C PHE A 181 9.83 -22.19 -12.44
N SER A 182 9.49 -22.78 -13.59
CA SER A 182 8.45 -22.22 -14.44
C SER A 182 7.36 -23.23 -14.78
N LEU A 183 6.14 -22.73 -14.97
CA LEU A 183 5.00 -23.51 -15.33
C LEU A 183 4.70 -23.40 -16.84
N SER A 184 4.21 -24.49 -17.42
CA SER A 184 3.71 -24.50 -18.79
C SER A 184 2.23 -24.08 -18.81
N ASN A 185 1.87 -23.12 -19.64
CA ASN A 185 0.49 -22.70 -19.88
C ASN A 185 -0.13 -23.33 -21.15
N LYS A 186 0.57 -24.26 -21.79
CA LYS A 186 0.16 -24.84 -23.07
C LYS A 186 -1.23 -25.48 -23.02
N LYS A 187 -1.58 -26.12 -21.92
CA LYS A 187 -2.90 -26.74 -21.72
C LYS A 187 -4.00 -25.68 -21.69
N LEU A 188 -3.79 -24.59 -20.96
CA LEU A 188 -4.74 -23.47 -20.92
C LEU A 188 -4.93 -22.84 -22.31
N LEU A 189 -3.85 -22.57 -23.03
CA LEU A 189 -3.93 -21.95 -24.37
C LEU A 189 -4.70 -22.83 -25.38
N LYS A 190 -4.67 -24.17 -25.25
CA LYS A 190 -5.44 -25.08 -26.09
C LYS A 190 -6.96 -24.95 -25.91
N THR A 191 -7.43 -24.36 -24.80
CA THR A 191 -8.87 -24.08 -24.59
C THR A 191 -9.38 -22.89 -25.41
N GLY A 192 -8.49 -22.15 -26.06
CA GLY A 192 -8.80 -20.91 -26.78
C GLY A 192 -8.65 -19.64 -25.93
N PHE A 193 -8.29 -19.76 -24.64
CA PHE A 193 -8.01 -18.59 -23.80
C PHE A 193 -6.82 -17.79 -24.35
N LYS A 194 -6.95 -16.47 -24.37
CA LYS A 194 -5.90 -15.55 -24.84
C LYS A 194 -5.57 -14.52 -23.77
N PHE A 195 -4.27 -14.40 -23.45
CA PHE A 195 -3.77 -13.30 -22.63
C PHE A 195 -3.78 -12.00 -23.45
N LEU A 196 -4.21 -10.91 -22.85
CA LEU A 196 -4.28 -9.59 -23.50
C LEU A 196 -3.29 -8.57 -22.93
N TYR A 197 -2.89 -8.73 -21.67
CA TYR A 197 -2.07 -7.75 -20.96
C TYR A 197 -0.61 -8.20 -20.91
N ASN A 198 0.33 -7.28 -21.08
CA ASN A 198 1.76 -7.57 -21.03
C ASN A 198 2.46 -6.88 -19.85
N LEU A 199 3.60 -7.44 -19.44
CA LEU A 199 4.35 -6.97 -18.27
C LEU A 199 4.87 -5.53 -18.47
N ASP A 200 5.39 -5.21 -19.64
CA ASP A 200 5.97 -3.90 -19.93
C ASP A 200 4.97 -2.77 -19.73
N GLN A 201 3.78 -2.91 -20.30
CA GLN A 201 2.70 -1.94 -20.15
C GLN A 201 2.18 -1.88 -18.70
N ASN A 202 1.98 -3.03 -18.06
CA ASN A 202 1.50 -3.06 -16.68
C ASN A 202 2.50 -2.42 -15.69
N ILE A 203 3.80 -2.67 -15.85
CA ILE A 203 4.84 -2.02 -15.02
C ILE A 203 4.82 -0.51 -15.24
N LYS A 204 4.75 -0.05 -16.49
CA LYS A 204 4.62 1.38 -16.81
C LYS A 204 3.41 1.99 -16.09
N GLU A 205 2.25 1.37 -16.21
CA GLU A 205 1.01 1.84 -15.57
C GLU A 205 1.12 1.82 -14.03
N MET A 206 1.70 0.77 -13.45
CA MET A 206 1.90 0.67 -12.00
C MET A 206 2.83 1.77 -11.50
N ILE A 207 3.97 2.03 -12.17
CA ILE A 207 4.87 3.12 -11.81
C ILE A 207 4.14 4.46 -11.85
N GLN A 208 3.33 4.72 -12.88
CA GLN A 208 2.55 5.95 -13.00
C GLN A 208 1.48 6.08 -11.93
N LYS A 209 0.75 5.00 -11.64
CA LYS A 209 -0.29 4.98 -10.61
C LYS A 209 0.32 5.12 -9.22
N TRP A 210 1.43 4.44 -8.94
CA TRP A 210 2.18 4.59 -7.69
C TRP A 210 2.72 6.00 -7.51
N SER A 211 3.22 6.63 -8.55
CA SER A 211 3.67 8.03 -8.51
C SER A 211 2.53 8.97 -8.12
N LYS A 212 1.31 8.70 -8.57
CA LYS A 212 0.11 9.49 -8.21
C LYS A 212 -0.43 9.16 -6.82
N GLN A 213 -0.48 7.88 -6.42
CA GLN A 213 -1.00 7.47 -5.11
C GLN A 213 0.00 7.65 -3.98
N HIS A 214 1.30 7.57 -4.28
CA HIS A 214 2.34 7.87 -3.32
C HIS A 214 2.12 9.25 -2.69
N LEU A 215 1.60 10.18 -3.46
CA LEU A 215 1.27 11.53 -3.01
C LEU A 215 0.12 11.59 -2.00
N ILE A 216 -0.79 10.63 -2.01
CA ILE A 216 -1.97 10.65 -1.12
C ILE A 216 -1.78 9.73 0.09
N LYS A 217 -1.36 8.47 -0.13
CA LYS A 217 -1.19 7.49 0.97
C LYS A 217 0.08 7.66 1.78
N ASP A 218 1.18 8.05 1.14
CA ASP A 218 2.46 8.22 1.83
C ASP A 218 2.57 9.58 2.54
N LEU A 219 1.61 10.48 2.37
CA LEU A 219 1.49 11.71 3.15
C LEU A 219 0.74 11.50 4.48
N GLU A 220 0.14 10.32 4.69
CA GLU A 220 -0.50 9.95 5.95
C GLU A 220 0.51 9.30 6.91
N TYR A 221 1.47 10.10 7.39
CA TYR A 221 2.58 9.58 8.20
C TYR A 221 2.40 9.77 9.70
N VAL A 222 1.25 9.43 10.23
CA VAL A 222 1.13 9.31 11.67
C VAL A 222 1.07 7.84 12.02
N LYS A 223 2.07 7.40 12.78
CA LYS A 223 2.15 6.04 13.30
C LYS A 223 1.85 6.04 14.78
N ASP A 224 0.95 5.17 15.18
CA ASP A 224 0.81 4.79 16.58
C ASP A 224 2.05 3.99 17.02
N GLY A 225 2.33 3.98 18.32
CA GLY A 225 3.38 3.13 18.86
C GLY A 225 3.06 1.64 18.63
N GLU A 226 4.06 0.90 18.19
CA GLU A 226 3.97 -0.55 18.01
C GLU A 226 4.40 -1.28 19.29
N ASN A 227 3.97 -2.55 19.45
CA ASN A 227 4.32 -3.39 20.59
C ASN A 227 3.92 -2.77 21.95
N LEU A 228 2.68 -2.33 22.04
CA LEU A 228 2.12 -1.81 23.30
C LEU A 228 2.15 -2.88 24.38
N PHE A 229 2.84 -2.59 25.49
CA PHE A 229 2.76 -3.36 26.72
C PHE A 229 2.05 -2.52 27.77
N VAL A 230 1.03 -3.09 28.39
CA VAL A 230 0.21 -2.39 29.39
C VAL A 230 0.18 -3.21 30.67
N ASP A 231 0.57 -2.61 31.79
CA ASP A 231 0.44 -3.19 33.13
C ASP A 231 -0.06 -2.11 34.12
N ASP A 232 -0.11 -2.44 35.41
CA ASP A 232 -0.54 -1.55 36.47
C ASP A 232 0.38 -0.32 36.69
N ARG A 233 1.57 -0.32 36.12
CA ARG A 233 2.52 0.81 36.14
C ARG A 233 2.33 1.76 34.98
N GLY A 234 1.67 1.34 33.87
CA GLY A 234 1.42 2.17 32.69
C GLY A 234 1.58 1.45 31.37
N VAL A 235 1.99 2.19 30.34
CA VAL A 235 2.07 1.74 28.95
C VAL A 235 3.48 1.93 28.42
N ILE A 236 4.01 0.91 27.73
CA ILE A 236 5.22 1.00 26.92
C ILE A 236 4.82 0.91 25.46
N SER A 237 5.15 1.93 24.68
CA SER A 237 4.98 1.93 23.23
C SER A 237 6.32 2.15 22.54
N ASN A 238 6.56 1.43 21.46
CA ASN A 238 7.78 1.51 20.67
C ASN A 238 7.49 2.07 19.28
N HIS A 239 8.44 2.84 18.77
CA HIS A 239 8.42 3.32 17.40
C HIS A 239 9.66 2.81 16.68
N GLU A 240 9.49 2.03 15.63
CA GLU A 240 10.59 1.58 14.80
C GLU A 240 11.02 2.68 13.85
N LEU A 241 12.31 2.97 13.83
CA LEU A 241 12.93 3.97 12.95
C LEU A 241 13.72 3.26 11.86
N THR A 242 13.52 3.67 10.62
CA THR A 242 14.19 3.11 9.42
C THR A 242 15.64 3.58 9.27
N GLU A 243 16.02 4.63 9.99
CA GLU A 243 17.36 5.23 9.95
C GLU A 243 17.87 5.51 11.36
N PRO A 244 19.20 5.38 11.59
CA PRO A 244 19.78 5.77 12.86
C PRO A 244 19.65 7.28 13.08
N ILE A 245 19.41 7.69 14.32
CA ILE A 245 19.39 9.09 14.75
C ILE A 245 20.61 9.36 15.65
N ASN A 246 21.17 10.54 15.55
CA ASN A 246 22.30 10.98 16.38
C ASN A 246 22.07 12.34 17.05
N LEU A 247 20.92 12.97 16.80
CA LEU A 247 20.52 14.21 17.46
C LEU A 247 19.01 14.18 17.75
N ILE A 248 18.65 14.59 18.96
CA ILE A 248 17.26 14.78 19.39
C ILE A 248 17.06 16.24 19.76
N GLY A 249 16.15 16.92 19.05
CA GLY A 249 15.73 18.27 19.38
C GLY A 249 14.39 18.27 20.12
N MET A 250 14.33 18.84 21.32
CA MET A 250 13.06 19.04 22.03
C MET A 250 12.46 20.39 21.64
N ILE A 251 11.22 20.37 21.13
CA ILE A 251 10.53 21.58 20.67
C ILE A 251 9.24 21.74 21.47
N LYS A 252 9.05 22.95 22.01
CA LYS A 252 7.81 23.35 22.69
C LYS A 252 7.11 24.45 21.90
N SER A 253 5.82 24.34 21.73
CA SER A 253 4.99 25.28 20.95
C SER A 253 3.68 25.55 21.67
N LYS A 254 3.24 26.79 21.63
CA LYS A 254 2.00 27.25 22.27
C LYS A 254 0.81 26.98 21.34
N LYS A 255 -0.34 26.69 21.92
CA LYS A 255 -1.63 26.64 21.22
C LYS A 255 -1.83 27.90 20.34
N GLY A 256 -2.41 27.69 19.16
CA GLY A 256 -2.69 28.77 18.21
C GLY A 256 -1.49 29.25 17.40
N THR A 257 -0.30 28.71 17.62
CA THR A 257 0.87 29.04 16.80
C THR A 257 1.01 28.13 15.59
N ILE A 258 1.87 28.53 14.67
CA ILE A 258 2.21 27.78 13.45
C ILE A 258 3.73 27.62 13.37
N ARG A 259 4.20 26.46 12.91
CA ARG A 259 5.60 26.20 12.58
C ARG A 259 5.71 25.52 11.23
N ALA A 260 6.93 25.38 10.78
CA ALA A 260 7.32 24.84 9.47
C ALA A 260 6.95 25.82 8.33
N ASN A 261 5.97 25.55 7.48
CA ASN A 261 5.79 26.27 6.21
C ASN A 261 7.03 26.19 5.33
N HIS A 262 7.58 24.97 5.23
CA HIS A 262 8.79 24.67 4.48
C HIS A 262 8.81 23.20 4.01
N TYR A 263 9.83 22.85 3.26
CA TYR A 263 10.15 21.47 2.94
C TYR A 263 11.65 21.20 3.05
N HIS A 264 12.00 19.92 3.14
CA HIS A 264 13.39 19.46 3.16
C HIS A 264 13.68 18.71 1.85
N PRO A 265 14.67 19.11 1.05
CA PRO A 265 15.00 18.41 -0.20
C PRO A 265 15.57 17.00 0.00
N GLN A 266 16.24 16.76 1.13
CA GLN A 266 16.97 15.52 1.38
C GLN A 266 16.54 14.78 2.64
N GLN A 267 16.11 15.49 3.68
CA GLN A 267 15.77 14.91 4.98
C GLN A 267 14.37 14.28 4.98
N GLU A 268 14.26 13.09 5.54
CA GLU A 268 13.01 12.60 6.11
C GLU A 268 12.92 13.12 7.57
N GLN A 269 11.98 14.02 7.83
CA GLN A 269 11.79 14.57 9.17
C GLN A 269 10.90 13.65 10.01
N LYS A 270 11.34 13.33 11.22
CA LYS A 270 10.61 12.49 12.17
C LYS A 270 10.34 13.27 13.45
N CYS A 271 9.07 13.38 13.84
CA CYS A 271 8.65 14.12 15.04
C CYS A 271 7.80 13.21 15.94
N LEU A 272 8.33 12.86 17.11
CA LEU A 272 7.59 12.12 18.13
C LEU A 272 6.90 13.09 19.09
N PHE A 273 5.58 13.07 19.12
CA PHE A 273 4.78 13.98 19.94
C PHE A 273 4.61 13.40 21.35
N THR A 274 5.26 14.04 22.34
CA THR A 274 5.26 13.59 23.74
C THR A 274 4.19 14.28 24.58
N LYS A 275 3.57 15.35 24.06
CA LYS A 275 2.44 16.04 24.69
C LYS A 275 1.72 16.89 23.67
N GLY A 276 0.40 16.96 23.76
CA GLY A 276 -0.42 17.90 23.01
C GLY A 276 -1.04 17.34 21.74
N GLN A 277 -1.36 18.22 20.79
CA GLN A 277 -2.03 17.87 19.54
C GLN A 277 -1.80 18.96 18.50
N ILE A 278 -1.63 18.56 17.25
CA ILE A 278 -1.53 19.46 16.10
C ILE A 278 -2.45 19.02 14.95
N ILE A 279 -2.74 19.96 14.06
CA ILE A 279 -3.13 19.66 12.67
C ILE A 279 -1.87 19.86 11.83
N GLU A 280 -1.44 18.84 11.15
CA GLU A 280 -0.35 18.89 10.20
C GLU A 280 -0.93 18.98 8.78
N VAL A 281 -0.44 19.92 7.97
CA VAL A 281 -0.86 20.14 6.59
C VAL A 281 0.31 19.82 5.69
N PHE A 282 0.08 19.02 4.65
CA PHE A 282 1.09 18.55 3.72
C PHE A 282 0.76 18.92 2.29
N GLN A 283 1.78 19.11 1.47
CA GLN A 283 1.66 19.20 0.03
C GLN A 283 2.93 18.68 -0.63
N ASP A 284 2.80 17.76 -1.59
CA ASP A 284 3.93 17.39 -2.44
C ASP A 284 4.25 18.53 -3.39
N ILE A 285 5.49 19.01 -3.37
CA ILE A 285 5.93 20.12 -4.20
C ILE A 285 6.47 19.68 -5.57
N ILE A 286 6.73 18.39 -5.77
CA ILE A 286 7.19 17.86 -7.06
C ILE A 286 6.03 17.78 -8.05
N ASN A 287 4.82 17.53 -7.54
CA ASN A 287 3.61 17.52 -8.36
C ASN A 287 2.84 18.85 -8.17
N PRO A 288 2.85 19.75 -9.17
CA PRO A 288 2.16 21.04 -9.05
C PRO A 288 0.64 20.93 -8.85
N ASN A 289 0.05 19.75 -9.13
CA ASN A 289 -1.37 19.47 -8.93
C ASN A 289 -1.64 18.66 -7.66
N ALA A 290 -0.65 18.45 -6.80
CA ALA A 290 -0.85 17.72 -5.56
C ALA A 290 -1.83 18.47 -4.65
N PRO A 291 -2.86 17.79 -4.12
CA PRO A 291 -3.77 18.40 -3.17
C PRO A 291 -3.04 18.67 -1.84
N LYS A 292 -3.47 19.72 -1.14
CA LYS A 292 -3.16 19.83 0.29
C LYS A 292 -3.93 18.76 1.05
N ILE A 293 -3.28 18.15 2.04
CA ILE A 293 -3.86 17.13 2.91
C ILE A 293 -3.64 17.55 4.34
N THR A 294 -4.65 17.37 5.20
CA THR A 294 -4.54 17.59 6.64
C THR A 294 -4.44 16.26 7.37
N GLN A 295 -3.78 16.29 8.52
CA GLN A 295 -3.72 15.15 9.43
C GLN A 295 -3.63 15.63 10.87
N VAL A 296 -4.37 14.98 11.78
CA VAL A 296 -4.24 15.22 13.21
C VAL A 296 -3.13 14.34 13.77
N VAL A 297 -2.23 14.94 14.52
CA VAL A 297 -1.19 14.22 15.25
C VAL A 297 -1.41 14.43 16.75
N ASN A 298 -1.54 13.33 17.47
CA ASN A 298 -1.78 13.30 18.90
C ASN A 298 -0.53 12.91 19.69
N GLU A 299 -0.60 13.09 21.00
CA GLU A 299 0.37 12.57 21.93
C GLU A 299 0.60 11.07 21.75
N GLY A 300 1.85 10.63 21.83
CA GLY A 300 2.27 9.24 21.59
C GLY A 300 2.45 8.86 20.12
N GLN A 301 2.10 9.73 19.17
CA GLN A 301 2.23 9.44 17.74
C GLN A 301 3.53 10.00 17.15
N LEU A 302 4.04 9.29 16.14
CA LEU A 302 5.21 9.68 15.35
C LEU A 302 4.76 10.21 13.98
N SER A 303 5.06 11.49 13.70
CA SER A 303 4.91 12.06 12.35
C SER A 303 6.20 11.88 11.58
N ILE A 304 6.08 11.40 10.34
CA ILE A 304 7.21 11.19 9.41
C ILE A 304 6.92 11.96 8.13
N ILE A 305 7.76 12.92 7.81
CA ILE A 305 7.62 13.79 6.63
C ILE A 305 8.74 13.49 5.66
N LYS A 306 8.40 13.09 4.44
CA LYS A 306 9.41 12.73 3.43
C LYS A 306 10.08 13.94 2.79
N PRO A 307 11.25 13.74 2.15
CA PRO A 307 11.87 14.76 1.34
C PRO A 307 10.90 15.30 0.27
N ASN A 308 10.99 16.60 0.01
CA ASN A 308 10.16 17.32 -0.96
C ASN A 308 8.66 17.35 -0.67
N VAL A 309 8.26 17.10 0.58
CA VAL A 309 6.91 17.35 1.07
C VAL A 309 6.91 18.62 1.89
N ALA A 310 6.23 19.65 1.36
CA ALA A 310 5.96 20.86 2.14
C ALA A 310 5.02 20.52 3.28
N HIS A 311 5.32 21.01 4.47
CA HIS A 311 4.53 20.74 5.66
C HIS A 311 4.40 21.96 6.55
N THR A 312 3.31 21.96 7.29
CA THR A 312 2.99 23.01 8.26
C THR A 312 2.32 22.38 9.47
N MET A 313 2.73 22.82 10.66
CA MET A 313 2.20 22.35 11.94
C MET A 313 1.35 23.47 12.57
N VAL A 314 0.05 23.27 12.69
CA VAL A 314 -0.89 24.16 13.37
C VAL A 314 -1.17 23.60 14.76
N PHE A 315 -0.77 24.29 15.82
CA PHE A 315 -0.85 23.78 17.19
C PHE A 315 -2.24 24.02 17.80
N THR A 316 -2.99 22.96 18.02
CA THR A 316 -4.35 23.02 18.61
C THR A 316 -4.33 22.99 20.13
N LYS A 317 -3.21 22.53 20.72
CA LYS A 317 -2.92 22.51 22.16
C LYS A 317 -1.46 22.95 22.39
N ASP A 318 -1.12 23.29 23.63
CA ASP A 318 0.30 23.41 24.02
C ASP A 318 0.97 22.07 23.80
N THR A 319 1.99 22.04 22.97
CA THR A 319 2.56 20.81 22.43
C THR A 319 4.06 20.73 22.68
N THR A 320 4.52 19.54 23.05
CA THR A 320 5.95 19.21 23.12
C THR A 320 6.19 18.01 22.21
N PHE A 321 7.20 18.10 21.36
CA PHE A 321 7.61 17.00 20.51
C PHE A 321 9.13 16.92 20.38
N LEU A 322 9.61 15.73 20.05
CA LEU A 322 11.00 15.43 19.78
C LEU A 322 11.21 15.38 18.27
N ASN A 323 12.11 16.21 17.75
CA ASN A 323 12.58 16.09 16.38
C ASN A 323 13.78 15.14 16.37
N LEU A 324 13.63 14.01 15.68
CA LEU A 324 14.60 12.92 15.61
C LEU A 324 15.41 13.09 14.32
N VAL A 325 16.67 13.48 14.46
CA VAL A 325 17.49 13.91 13.33
C VAL A 325 18.64 12.93 13.09
N ARG A 326 18.89 12.64 11.82
CA ARG A 326 20.11 12.01 11.33
C ARG A 326 21.06 13.11 10.86
N GLY A 327 22.29 13.11 11.35
CA GLY A 327 23.30 14.11 10.99
C GLY A 327 23.23 15.38 11.85
N GLU A 328 23.89 16.41 11.39
CA GLU A 328 23.90 17.74 12.06
C GLU A 328 22.65 18.52 11.69
N ARG A 329 22.18 19.33 12.64
CA ARG A 329 21.05 20.23 12.41
C ARG A 329 21.55 21.51 11.77
N ASP A 330 21.72 21.50 10.48
CA ASP A 330 22.06 22.68 9.70
C ASP A 330 20.89 23.00 8.73
N HIS A 331 20.24 24.13 8.99
CA HIS A 331 19.11 24.59 8.18
C HIS A 331 19.53 25.54 7.05
N GLU A 332 20.76 26.01 7.04
CA GLU A 332 21.20 27.09 6.14
C GLU A 332 22.19 26.63 5.05
N ASN A 333 22.97 25.57 5.28
CA ASN A 333 24.09 25.20 4.41
C ASN A 333 23.87 23.89 3.61
N TYR A 334 22.82 23.76 2.84
CA TYR A 334 22.62 22.64 1.90
C TYR A 334 22.95 21.23 2.46
N GLY A 335 23.06 21.08 3.77
CA GLY A 335 23.22 19.81 4.46
C GLY A 335 21.96 18.96 4.38
N ILE A 336 22.01 17.76 4.97
CA ILE A 336 20.87 16.82 4.96
C ILE A 336 19.60 17.43 5.58
N THR A 337 19.74 18.37 6.52
CA THR A 337 18.64 19.07 7.21
C THR A 337 18.25 20.40 6.55
N HIS A 338 18.81 20.71 5.38
CA HIS A 338 18.51 21.93 4.65
C HIS A 338 17.01 22.15 4.51
N THR A 339 16.59 23.40 4.71
CA THR A 339 15.18 23.80 4.74
C THR A 339 14.91 24.87 3.71
N ILE A 340 13.92 24.65 2.85
CA ILE A 340 13.48 25.64 1.87
C ILE A 340 12.11 26.17 2.30
N LYS A 341 12.03 27.48 2.52
CA LYS A 341 10.78 28.16 2.89
C LYS A 341 9.72 27.99 1.81
N HIS A 342 8.55 27.54 2.20
CA HIS A 342 7.40 27.38 1.32
C HIS A 342 6.11 27.63 2.10
N VAL A 343 5.67 28.88 2.08
CA VAL A 343 4.47 29.30 2.82
C VAL A 343 3.24 28.92 2.01
N PHE A 344 2.50 27.92 2.45
CA PHE A 344 1.29 27.44 1.81
C PHE A 344 0.08 27.31 2.76
N VAL A 345 0.30 27.55 4.05
CA VAL A 345 -0.74 27.78 5.06
C VAL A 345 -0.50 29.16 5.67
N ASP A 346 -1.42 30.09 5.42
CA ASP A 346 -1.38 31.43 5.93
C ASP A 346 -2.17 31.60 7.25
N GLU A 347 -2.24 32.79 7.78
CA GLU A 347 -2.97 33.09 9.01
C GLU A 347 -4.48 32.87 8.89
N ALA A 348 -5.06 33.13 7.72
CA ALA A 348 -6.49 32.92 7.47
C ALA A 348 -6.83 31.44 7.49
N GLU A 349 -6.04 30.60 6.79
CA GLU A 349 -6.20 29.16 6.78
C GLU A 349 -5.92 28.54 8.16
N LYS A 350 -4.90 29.02 8.88
CA LYS A 350 -4.65 28.62 10.27
C LYS A 350 -5.88 28.86 11.15
N LYS A 351 -6.47 30.05 11.06
CA LYS A 351 -7.67 30.41 11.81
C LYS A 351 -8.84 29.49 11.45
N LEU A 352 -9.05 29.25 10.15
CA LEU A 352 -10.07 28.34 9.65
C LEU A 352 -9.93 26.94 10.26
N LEU A 353 -8.72 26.37 10.24
CA LEU A 353 -8.44 25.05 10.80
C LEU A 353 -8.71 25.01 12.31
N LEU A 354 -8.24 26.00 13.06
CA LEU A 354 -8.40 26.05 14.52
C LEU A 354 -9.87 26.20 14.96
N GLU A 355 -10.68 26.91 14.20
CA GLU A 355 -12.09 27.16 14.54
C GLU A 355 -13.03 26.04 14.08
N ASN A 356 -12.76 25.42 12.93
CA ASN A 356 -13.73 24.56 12.25
C ASN A 356 -13.38 23.07 12.27
N TYR A 357 -12.15 22.67 12.61
CA TYR A 357 -11.78 21.27 12.65
C TYR A 357 -12.42 20.53 13.83
N LYS A 358 -12.99 19.35 13.60
CA LYS A 358 -13.70 18.55 14.59
C LYS A 358 -12.87 17.34 15.00
N PHE A 359 -12.37 17.37 16.21
CA PHE A 359 -11.52 16.33 16.80
C PHE A 359 -12.30 15.19 17.44
N ASP A 360 -13.57 15.46 17.77
CA ASP A 360 -14.45 14.54 18.48
C ASP A 360 -15.61 14.10 17.61
N CYS A 361 -16.10 12.90 17.85
CA CYS A 361 -17.34 12.43 17.24
C CYS A 361 -18.53 13.27 17.71
N ARG A 362 -19.21 13.89 16.76
CA ARG A 362 -20.38 14.75 17.06
C ARG A 362 -21.57 14.00 17.63
N SER A 363 -21.60 12.66 17.47
CA SER A 363 -22.68 11.83 18.00
C SER A 363 -22.40 11.29 19.41
N CYS A 364 -21.16 10.90 19.73
CA CYS A 364 -20.87 10.24 21.01
C CYS A 364 -19.67 10.81 21.78
N GLY A 365 -19.04 11.88 21.29
CA GLY A 365 -17.90 12.53 21.94
C GLY A 365 -16.58 11.74 21.91
N ASN A 366 -16.53 10.59 21.22
CA ASN A 366 -15.31 9.80 21.13
C ASN A 366 -14.23 10.53 20.34
N THR A 367 -13.00 10.58 20.88
CA THR A 367 -11.86 11.24 20.27
C THR A 367 -11.08 10.35 19.32
N ASN A 368 -11.30 9.04 19.34
CA ASN A 368 -10.66 8.08 18.44
C ASN A 368 -11.42 8.02 17.12
N LEU A 369 -11.13 8.96 16.23
CA LEU A 369 -11.67 9.03 14.88
C LEU A 369 -10.64 8.55 13.88
N LYS A 370 -11.06 7.69 12.96
CA LYS A 370 -10.25 7.20 11.84
C LYS A 370 -10.66 7.91 10.55
N ARG A 371 -9.74 8.60 9.89
CA ARG A 371 -9.99 9.13 8.55
C ARG A 371 -10.18 7.99 7.56
N VAL A 372 -11.28 8.00 6.82
CA VAL A 372 -11.61 6.98 5.81
C VAL A 372 -11.47 7.49 4.39
N VAL A 373 -11.64 8.81 4.19
CA VAL A 373 -11.49 9.44 2.88
C VAL A 373 -10.95 10.87 3.04
N SER A 374 -10.05 11.29 2.15
CA SER A 374 -9.67 12.69 1.97
C SER A 374 -9.68 13.02 0.47
N LEU A 375 -10.39 14.09 0.11
CA LEU A 375 -10.41 14.65 -1.24
C LEU A 375 -9.59 15.94 -1.33
N GLY A 376 -8.74 16.19 -0.33
CA GLY A 376 -7.95 17.41 -0.24
C GLY A 376 -8.81 18.63 0.07
N TYR A 377 -8.34 19.79 -0.35
CA TYR A 377 -9.05 21.06 -0.15
C TYR A 377 -10.01 21.32 -1.32
N GLN A 378 -11.28 21.56 -1.01
CA GLN A 378 -12.34 21.77 -1.96
C GLN A 378 -13.15 23.04 -1.61
N PRO A 379 -13.70 23.77 -2.60
CA PRO A 379 -14.67 24.83 -2.32
C PRO A 379 -15.98 24.23 -1.79
N LEU A 380 -16.79 25.03 -1.12
CA LEU A 380 -18.13 24.60 -0.75
C LEU A 380 -18.97 24.36 -2.01
N ALA A 381 -19.68 23.23 -2.06
CA ALA A 381 -20.37 22.74 -3.25
C ALA A 381 -21.35 23.73 -3.88
N ASN A 382 -21.98 24.60 -3.06
CA ASN A 382 -22.96 25.59 -3.52
C ASN A 382 -22.42 27.02 -3.55
N ASN A 383 -21.13 27.22 -3.32
CA ASN A 383 -20.50 28.54 -3.38
C ASN A 383 -20.09 28.85 -4.82
N LEU A 384 -21.09 29.20 -5.65
CA LEU A 384 -20.87 29.53 -7.04
C LEU A 384 -20.32 30.95 -7.15
N THR A 385 -19.20 31.09 -7.87
CA THR A 385 -18.62 32.41 -8.17
C THR A 385 -19.22 33.00 -9.44
N ASN A 386 -19.43 34.31 -9.46
CA ASN A 386 -19.99 35.02 -10.62
C ASN A 386 -18.91 35.39 -11.66
N LYS A 387 -17.67 35.31 -11.32
CA LYS A 387 -16.51 35.64 -12.17
C LYS A 387 -15.56 34.45 -12.30
N LYS A 388 -15.06 34.22 -13.51
CA LYS A 388 -14.16 33.09 -13.82
C LYS A 388 -12.88 33.07 -12.99
N ASP A 389 -12.38 34.21 -12.55
CA ASP A 389 -11.13 34.38 -11.82
C ASP A 389 -11.31 34.64 -10.32
N GLU A 390 -12.54 34.57 -9.83
CA GLU A 390 -12.85 34.74 -8.41
C GLU A 390 -12.41 33.51 -7.62
N LYS A 391 -11.52 33.69 -6.64
CA LYS A 391 -11.04 32.58 -5.80
C LYS A 391 -12.05 32.28 -4.70
N SER A 392 -12.53 31.04 -4.65
CA SER A 392 -13.35 30.55 -3.55
C SER A 392 -12.45 30.12 -2.37
N ASP A 393 -12.97 30.29 -1.15
CA ASP A 393 -12.35 29.68 0.03
C ASP A 393 -12.34 28.17 -0.11
N LEU A 394 -11.21 27.56 0.24
CA LEU A 394 -11.02 26.11 0.17
C LEU A 394 -11.01 25.51 1.58
N TYR A 395 -11.68 24.39 1.76
CA TYR A 395 -11.82 23.69 3.03
C TYR A 395 -11.37 22.23 2.88
N PRO A 396 -10.74 21.62 3.89
CA PRO A 396 -10.47 20.18 3.87
C PRO A 396 -11.77 19.39 3.72
N LEU A 397 -11.87 18.59 2.66
CA LEU A 397 -13.00 17.69 2.44
C LEU A 397 -12.56 16.26 2.80
N GLU A 398 -12.76 15.91 4.04
CA GLU A 398 -12.36 14.64 4.63
C GLU A 398 -13.51 14.04 5.43
N VAL A 399 -13.58 12.71 5.44
CA VAL A 399 -14.56 11.96 6.24
C VAL A 399 -13.83 11.15 7.30
N ASN A 400 -14.24 11.34 8.54
CA ASN A 400 -13.78 10.58 9.71
C ASN A 400 -14.87 9.60 10.16
N TYR A 401 -14.45 8.38 10.47
CA TYR A 401 -15.27 7.32 11.03
C TYR A 401 -15.00 7.17 12.52
N CYS A 402 -16.04 7.06 13.31
CA CYS A 402 -15.97 6.83 14.75
C CYS A 402 -15.98 5.33 15.06
N ASN A 403 -14.90 4.80 15.63
CA ASN A 403 -14.81 3.39 15.98
C ASN A 403 -15.75 2.96 17.13
N LYS A 404 -16.33 3.93 17.89
CA LYS A 404 -17.24 3.64 19.02
C LYS A 404 -18.70 3.55 18.60
N CYS A 405 -19.21 4.51 17.84
CA CYS A 405 -20.63 4.57 17.46
C CYS A 405 -20.89 4.43 15.98
N HIS A 406 -19.85 4.17 15.17
CA HIS A 406 -19.91 3.95 13.72
C HIS A 406 -20.41 5.15 12.91
N ASN A 407 -20.45 6.35 13.52
CA ASN A 407 -20.81 7.57 12.80
C ASN A 407 -19.71 7.99 11.84
N CYS A 408 -20.10 8.41 10.63
CA CYS A 408 -19.24 9.09 9.68
C CYS A 408 -19.52 10.59 9.70
N GLN A 409 -18.47 11.40 9.76
CA GLN A 409 -18.59 12.87 9.82
C GLN A 409 -17.48 13.56 9.05
N LEU A 410 -17.76 14.77 8.56
CA LEU A 410 -16.71 15.63 8.00
C LEU A 410 -15.74 16.08 9.09
N SER A 411 -14.44 16.16 8.74
CA SER A 411 -13.39 16.68 9.63
C SER A 411 -13.53 18.18 9.89
N VAL A 412 -14.07 18.92 8.94
CA VAL A 412 -14.34 20.37 9.04
C VAL A 412 -15.84 20.63 8.97
N ALA A 413 -16.36 21.41 9.91
CA ALA A 413 -17.73 21.86 9.91
C ALA A 413 -17.76 23.38 9.71
N VAL A 414 -18.11 23.81 8.51
CA VAL A 414 -18.24 25.22 8.15
C VAL A 414 -19.55 25.78 8.66
N ASP A 415 -19.56 27.05 9.10
CA ASP A 415 -20.77 27.73 9.52
C ASP A 415 -21.77 27.75 8.34
N PRO A 416 -23.01 27.25 8.53
CA PRO A 416 -24.02 27.23 7.48
C PRO A 416 -24.45 28.64 6.96
N LYS A 417 -24.01 29.71 7.63
CA LYS A 417 -24.23 31.09 7.16
C LYS A 417 -23.14 31.61 6.21
N LYS A 418 -22.06 30.84 6.03
CA LYS A 418 -21.04 31.09 5.02
C LYS A 418 -21.40 30.35 3.74
#